data_8131519ed55ffd4d3f518912f8228cf3
#
_entry.id   8131519ed55ffd4d3f518912f8228cf3
#
_cell.length_a   1.000
_cell.length_b   1.000
_cell.length_c   1.000
_cell.angle_alpha   90.00
_cell.angle_beta   90.00
_cell.angle_gamma   90.00
#
_symmetry.space_group_name_H-M   'P 1'
#
loop_
_entity.id
_entity.type
_entity.pdbx_description
1 polymer ?
#
loop_
_entity_poly.entity_id
_entity_poly.type
_entity_poly.pdbx_seq_one_letter_code
_entity_poly.pdbx_strand_id
1 'polypeptide(L)'
;NMRLQTATFIPLCKKKSGLCLRKFWRMQAFTREQMKGIFGEDFPYDELRRRRQELMSDHIARFGIEKKPYVEETIKELKRRGYQTAVVTATAEDRAVRYLEMVGFKELFDEIISASMVKLGKPRPDVYLYACEKIGRKPEECMAVEDSPNGVNAAYQAGCHVTMVPDLTPADEEVKKMADHVVPDLRGLLEYLK
;
A
#
# COMPACT_ATOMS: atom_id res chain seq x y z
N ASN A 1 23.52 -15.24 -7.53
CA ASN A 1 22.17 -15.15 -8.12
C ASN A 1 21.16 -14.90 -6.99
N MET A 2 21.03 -13.64 -6.57
CA MET A 2 19.99 -13.23 -5.66
C MET A 2 18.65 -13.22 -6.42
N ARG A 3 17.74 -14.12 -6.07
CA ARG A 3 16.35 -14.03 -6.48
C ARG A 3 15.65 -13.12 -5.50
N LEU A 4 15.27 -11.92 -5.94
CA LEU A 4 14.36 -11.03 -5.20
C LEU A 4 13.02 -11.73 -5.05
N GLN A 5 12.49 -11.77 -3.83
CA GLN A 5 11.17 -12.33 -3.54
C GLN A 5 10.29 -11.22 -2.99
N THR A 6 9.20 -10.98 -3.61
CA THR A 6 8.46 -9.71 -3.60
C THR A 6 7.40 -9.65 -2.51
N ALA A 7 7.46 -8.65 -1.65
CA ALA A 7 6.28 -8.15 -0.94
C ALA A 7 5.64 -7.05 -1.80
N THR A 8 4.43 -7.28 -2.30
CA THR A 8 3.78 -6.34 -3.20
C THR A 8 2.58 -5.70 -2.51
N PHE A 9 2.63 -4.40 -2.29
CA PHE A 9 1.44 -3.62 -1.95
C PHE A 9 0.79 -3.11 -3.22
N ILE A 10 -0.48 -3.49 -3.45
CA ILE A 10 -1.26 -2.98 -4.56
C ILE A 10 -2.39 -2.14 -3.98
N PRO A 11 -2.39 -0.82 -4.17
CA PRO A 11 -3.55 -0.02 -3.84
C PRO A 11 -4.70 -0.38 -4.78
N LEU A 12 -5.79 -0.86 -4.19
CA LEU A 12 -6.94 -1.41 -4.93
C LEU A 12 -7.89 -0.36 -5.50
N CYS A 13 -7.65 0.95 -5.31
CA CYS A 13 -8.64 1.96 -5.66
C CYS A 13 -8.09 3.06 -6.55
N LYS A 14 -8.59 3.15 -7.79
CA LYS A 14 -8.45 4.31 -8.66
C LYS A 14 -9.71 5.17 -8.57
N LYS A 15 -9.57 6.48 -8.44
CA LYS A 15 -10.71 7.40 -8.36
C LYS A 15 -11.04 8.09 -9.67
N LYS A 16 -12.31 8.02 -10.03
CA LYS A 16 -13.00 9.07 -10.77
C LYS A 16 -14.09 9.65 -9.87
N SER A 17 -13.81 10.67 -9.10
CA SER A 17 -14.83 11.60 -8.61
C SER A 17 -14.22 12.77 -7.83
N GLY A 18 -14.63 13.96 -8.19
CA GLY A 18 -14.62 15.25 -7.54
C GLY A 18 -13.52 15.69 -6.58
N LEU A 19 -13.08 16.92 -6.76
CA LEU A 19 -12.05 17.66 -6.02
C LEU A 19 -12.15 17.54 -4.47
N CYS A 20 -13.34 17.31 -3.95
CA CYS A 20 -13.61 17.23 -2.51
C CYS A 20 -13.05 15.95 -1.87
N LEU A 21 -13.16 14.82 -2.54
CA LEU A 21 -12.68 13.53 -2.02
C LEU A 21 -11.14 13.41 -2.05
N ARG A 22 -10.44 14.06 -2.99
CA ARG A 22 -8.96 14.07 -3.03
C ARG A 22 -8.34 14.72 -1.80
N LYS A 23 -8.89 15.83 -1.32
CA LYS A 23 -8.42 16.48 -0.07
C LYS A 23 -8.65 15.57 1.14
N PHE A 24 -9.77 14.87 1.18
CA PHE A 24 -10.14 13.96 2.26
C PHE A 24 -9.24 12.71 2.34
N TRP A 25 -8.73 12.22 1.20
CA TRP A 25 -7.79 11.09 1.16
C TRP A 25 -6.38 11.46 1.62
N ARG A 26 -5.94 12.68 1.37
CA ARG A 26 -4.65 13.18 1.89
C ARG A 26 -4.60 13.15 3.42
N MET A 27 -5.75 13.21 4.10
CA MET A 27 -5.83 13.11 5.56
C MET A 27 -5.48 11.72 6.11
N GLN A 28 -5.38 10.67 5.28
CA GLN A 28 -4.88 9.36 5.74
C GLN A 28 -3.40 9.38 6.16
N ALA A 29 -2.64 10.33 5.62
CA ALA A 29 -1.24 10.49 5.93
C ALA A 29 -0.99 11.16 7.29
N PHE A 30 -2.02 11.74 7.91
CA PHE A 30 -1.89 12.48 9.16
C PHE A 30 -2.45 11.69 10.35
N THR A 31 -1.68 11.66 11.44
CA THR A 31 -2.16 11.12 12.71
C THR A 31 -3.15 12.08 13.37
N ARG A 32 -3.83 11.60 14.41
CA ARG A 32 -4.72 12.44 15.23
C ARG A 32 -3.97 13.65 15.80
N GLU A 33 -2.77 13.40 16.35
CA GLU A 33 -1.92 14.42 16.97
C GLU A 33 -1.49 15.48 15.95
N GLN A 34 -1.09 15.06 14.75
CA GLN A 34 -0.74 16.00 13.67
C GLN A 34 -1.94 16.86 13.25
N MET A 35 -3.12 16.26 13.13
CA MET A 35 -4.33 17.01 12.75
C MET A 35 -4.75 18.00 13.86
N LYS A 36 -4.67 17.60 15.13
CA LYS A 36 -4.90 18.49 16.25
C LYS A 36 -3.87 19.62 16.32
N GLY A 37 -2.61 19.33 16.03
CA GLY A 37 -1.56 20.37 15.96
C GLY A 37 -1.78 21.41 14.86
N ILE A 38 -2.43 21.02 13.73
CA ILE A 38 -2.74 21.91 12.62
C ILE A 38 -4.04 22.70 12.84
N PHE A 39 -5.10 22.03 13.36
CA PHE A 39 -6.46 22.57 13.40
C PHE A 39 -7.00 22.85 14.81
N GLY A 40 -6.23 22.56 15.85
CA GLY A 40 -6.61 22.73 17.25
C GLY A 40 -7.07 21.44 17.93
N GLU A 41 -7.08 21.45 19.28
CA GLU A 41 -7.41 20.29 20.10
C GLU A 41 -8.84 19.76 19.88
N ASP A 42 -9.78 20.63 19.54
CA ASP A 42 -11.19 20.28 19.29
C ASP A 42 -11.43 19.68 17.90
N PHE A 43 -10.36 19.45 17.10
CA PHE A 43 -10.52 18.89 15.76
C PHE A 43 -11.18 17.49 15.80
N PRO A 44 -12.32 17.28 15.12
CA PRO A 44 -13.14 16.08 15.24
C PRO A 44 -12.59 14.91 14.43
N TYR A 45 -11.35 14.50 14.71
CA TYR A 45 -10.60 13.49 13.95
C TYR A 45 -11.36 12.16 13.82
N ASP A 46 -11.92 11.65 14.94
CA ASP A 46 -12.57 10.34 14.94
C ASP A 46 -13.89 10.34 14.17
N GLU A 47 -14.66 11.41 14.31
CA GLU A 47 -15.91 11.58 13.56
C GLU A 47 -15.63 11.65 12.05
N LEU A 48 -14.66 12.46 11.63
CA LEU A 48 -14.27 12.58 10.23
C LEU A 48 -13.71 11.26 9.68
N ARG A 49 -12.93 10.53 10.49
CA ARG A 49 -12.43 9.20 10.13
C ARG A 49 -13.58 8.21 9.94
N ARG A 50 -14.53 8.16 10.87
CA ARG A 50 -15.71 7.31 10.78
C ARG A 50 -16.54 7.65 9.52
N ARG A 51 -16.84 8.93 9.32
CA ARG A 51 -17.61 9.39 8.16
C ARG A 51 -16.93 9.04 6.83
N ARG A 52 -15.61 9.16 6.76
CA ARG A 52 -14.84 8.72 5.59
C ARG A 52 -14.99 7.22 5.36
N GLN A 53 -14.94 6.41 6.42
CA GLN A 53 -15.08 4.96 6.27
C GLN A 53 -16.49 4.58 5.79
N GLU A 54 -17.53 5.22 6.26
CA GLU A 54 -18.91 5.04 5.80
C GLU A 54 -19.03 5.37 4.31
N LEU A 55 -18.59 6.55 3.90
CA LEU A 55 -18.61 6.98 2.49
C LEU A 55 -17.82 6.03 1.57
N MET A 56 -16.71 5.49 2.05
CA MET A 56 -15.95 4.48 1.32
C MET A 56 -16.74 3.18 1.17
N SER A 57 -17.32 2.69 2.25
CA SER A 57 -18.13 1.47 2.25
C SER A 57 -19.32 1.60 1.30
N ASP A 58 -20.03 2.74 1.35
CA ASP A 58 -21.16 3.03 0.47
C ASP A 58 -20.71 3.09 -1.01
N HIS A 59 -19.56 3.74 -1.27
CA HIS A 59 -19.03 3.82 -2.62
C HIS A 59 -18.68 2.42 -3.16
N ILE A 60 -17.98 1.62 -2.37
CA ILE A 60 -17.60 0.25 -2.74
C ILE A 60 -18.84 -0.63 -2.94
N ALA A 61 -19.86 -0.49 -2.10
CA ALA A 61 -21.11 -1.24 -2.25
C ALA A 61 -21.85 -0.91 -3.56
N ARG A 62 -21.78 0.34 -4.02
CA ARG A 62 -22.48 0.81 -5.24
C ARG A 62 -21.71 0.57 -6.53
N PHE A 63 -20.39 0.73 -6.48
CA PHE A 63 -19.54 0.79 -7.67
C PHE A 63 -18.46 -0.28 -7.72
N GLY A 64 -18.32 -1.09 -6.65
CA GLY A 64 -17.23 -2.04 -6.52
C GLY A 64 -15.89 -1.38 -6.24
N ILE A 65 -14.83 -2.17 -6.38
CA ILE A 65 -13.44 -1.72 -6.25
C ILE A 65 -12.81 -1.68 -7.64
N GLU A 66 -12.39 -0.49 -8.06
CA GLU A 66 -11.68 -0.33 -9.33
C GLU A 66 -10.24 -0.84 -9.19
N LYS A 67 -9.85 -1.79 -10.05
CA LYS A 67 -8.49 -2.33 -10.10
C LYS A 67 -7.54 -1.34 -10.77
N LYS A 68 -6.32 -1.22 -10.28
CA LYS A 68 -5.27 -0.51 -11.00
C LYS A 68 -4.93 -1.23 -12.32
N PRO A 69 -4.53 -0.50 -13.37
CA PRO A 69 -4.09 -1.13 -14.61
C PRO A 69 -2.98 -2.15 -14.37
N TYR A 70 -3.06 -3.27 -15.06
CA TYR A 70 -2.03 -4.34 -15.09
C TYR A 70 -1.81 -5.06 -13.76
N VAL A 71 -2.60 -4.79 -12.72
CA VAL A 71 -2.41 -5.41 -11.40
C VAL A 71 -2.54 -6.93 -11.48
N GLU A 72 -3.57 -7.41 -12.17
CA GLU A 72 -3.87 -8.84 -12.26
C GLU A 72 -2.80 -9.58 -13.09
N GLU A 73 -2.43 -9.03 -14.23
CA GLU A 73 -1.39 -9.58 -15.10
C GLU A 73 -0.04 -9.64 -14.38
N THR A 74 0.30 -8.54 -13.69
CA THR A 74 1.58 -8.45 -12.97
C THR A 74 1.65 -9.49 -11.86
N ILE A 75 0.60 -9.62 -11.03
CA ILE A 75 0.62 -10.60 -9.93
C ILE A 75 0.67 -12.03 -10.48
N LYS A 76 -0.13 -12.35 -11.49
CA LYS A 76 -0.11 -13.68 -12.12
C LYS A 76 1.27 -14.02 -12.70
N GLU A 77 1.92 -13.05 -13.32
CA GLU A 77 3.28 -13.24 -13.85
C GLU A 77 4.31 -13.43 -12.72
N LEU A 78 4.20 -12.70 -11.61
CA LEU A 78 5.05 -12.92 -10.43
C LEU A 78 4.88 -14.33 -9.87
N LYS A 79 3.64 -14.80 -9.72
CA LYS A 79 3.37 -16.18 -9.27
C LYS A 79 3.93 -17.21 -10.26
N ARG A 80 3.77 -17.00 -11.57
CA ARG A 80 4.34 -17.88 -12.61
C ARG A 80 5.85 -17.97 -12.53
N ARG A 81 6.53 -16.88 -12.18
CA ARG A 81 8.00 -16.85 -11.96
C ARG A 81 8.41 -17.43 -10.61
N GLY A 82 7.47 -17.85 -9.75
CA GLY A 82 7.74 -18.45 -8.44
C GLY A 82 8.03 -17.43 -7.32
N TYR A 83 7.64 -16.18 -7.50
CA TYR A 83 7.74 -15.18 -6.42
C TYR A 83 6.67 -15.43 -5.36
N GLN A 84 7.05 -15.28 -4.09
CA GLN A 84 6.11 -15.11 -3.00
C GLN A 84 5.56 -13.68 -3.01
N THR A 85 4.27 -13.53 -2.75
CA THR A 85 3.58 -12.22 -2.80
C THR A 85 2.82 -11.96 -1.52
N ALA A 86 2.93 -10.75 -0.98
CA ALA A 86 2.18 -10.33 0.19
C ALA A 86 1.52 -8.97 -0.03
N VAL A 87 0.34 -8.78 0.55
CA VAL A 87 -0.28 -7.45 0.69
C VAL A 87 0.18 -6.85 2.00
N VAL A 88 0.69 -5.61 1.97
CA VAL A 88 1.08 -4.85 3.16
C VAL A 88 0.28 -3.54 3.19
N THR A 89 -0.74 -3.46 4.05
CA THR A 89 -1.74 -2.38 4.00
C THR A 89 -1.95 -1.68 5.35
N ALA A 90 -2.32 -0.39 5.29
CA ALA A 90 -2.82 0.37 6.44
C ALA A 90 -4.31 0.09 6.75
N THR A 91 -5.00 -0.64 5.87
CA THR A 91 -6.41 -1.06 6.06
C THR A 91 -6.46 -2.18 7.11
N ALA A 92 -7.47 -2.16 7.98
CA ALA A 92 -7.69 -3.24 8.94
C ALA A 92 -7.85 -4.59 8.21
N GLU A 93 -7.37 -5.66 8.83
CA GLU A 93 -7.24 -6.98 8.22
C GLU A 93 -8.55 -7.51 7.62
N ASP A 94 -9.63 -7.49 8.40
CA ASP A 94 -10.97 -7.93 7.99
C ASP A 94 -11.44 -7.25 6.71
N ARG A 95 -11.20 -5.95 6.60
CA ARG A 95 -11.54 -5.16 5.41
C ARG A 95 -10.61 -5.42 4.24
N ALA A 96 -9.32 -5.60 4.51
CA ALA A 96 -8.35 -5.93 3.46
C ALA A 96 -8.69 -7.27 2.82
N VAL A 97 -8.94 -8.29 3.63
CA VAL A 97 -9.38 -9.62 3.16
C VAL A 97 -10.65 -9.51 2.33
N ARG A 98 -11.70 -8.85 2.87
CA ARG A 98 -12.97 -8.66 2.15
C ARG A 98 -12.78 -7.95 0.80
N TYR A 99 -11.94 -6.93 0.74
CA TYR A 99 -11.69 -6.19 -0.50
C TYR A 99 -10.96 -7.05 -1.54
N LEU A 100 -10.01 -7.86 -1.11
CA LEU A 100 -9.31 -8.80 -1.99
C LEU A 100 -10.24 -9.90 -2.50
N GLU A 101 -11.15 -10.40 -1.67
CA GLU A 101 -12.20 -11.35 -2.07
C GLU A 101 -13.14 -10.74 -3.12
N MET A 102 -13.60 -9.51 -2.90
CA MET A 102 -14.49 -8.80 -3.84
C MET A 102 -13.89 -8.63 -5.23
N VAL A 103 -12.57 -8.49 -5.34
CA VAL A 103 -11.88 -8.37 -6.64
C VAL A 103 -11.30 -9.68 -7.16
N GLY A 104 -11.44 -10.78 -6.41
CA GLY A 104 -10.94 -12.10 -6.78
C GLY A 104 -9.42 -12.24 -6.67
N PHE A 105 -8.77 -11.45 -5.80
CA PHE A 105 -7.30 -11.44 -5.67
C PHE A 105 -6.77 -12.09 -4.40
N LYS A 106 -7.64 -12.52 -3.48
CA LYS A 106 -7.19 -13.09 -2.21
C LYS A 106 -6.21 -14.25 -2.42
N GLU A 107 -6.57 -15.18 -3.29
CA GLU A 107 -5.78 -16.39 -3.57
C GLU A 107 -4.50 -16.14 -4.39
N LEU A 108 -4.29 -14.90 -4.85
CA LEU A 108 -3.07 -14.50 -5.55
C LEU A 108 -1.96 -14.09 -4.58
N PHE A 109 -2.26 -13.88 -3.30
CA PHE A 109 -1.30 -13.49 -2.28
C PHE A 109 -1.10 -14.62 -1.27
N ASP A 110 0.16 -14.84 -0.92
CA ASP A 110 0.55 -15.82 0.09
C ASP A 110 0.28 -15.31 1.50
N GLU A 111 0.39 -13.96 1.71
CA GLU A 111 0.14 -13.32 3.00
C GLU A 111 -0.62 -11.99 2.83
N ILE A 112 -1.43 -11.66 3.84
CA ILE A 112 -2.14 -10.37 3.94
C ILE A 112 -1.77 -9.74 5.27
N ILE A 113 -0.94 -8.70 5.24
CA ILE A 113 -0.37 -8.03 6.39
C ILE A 113 -1.01 -6.65 6.57
N SER A 114 -1.71 -6.47 7.67
CA SER A 114 -2.30 -5.20 8.07
C SER A 114 -1.42 -4.44 9.07
N ALA A 115 -1.41 -3.13 9.00
CA ALA A 115 -0.79 -2.28 10.01
C ALA A 115 -1.40 -2.46 11.42
N SER A 116 -2.59 -3.07 11.54
CA SER A 116 -3.17 -3.43 12.85
C SER A 116 -2.46 -4.59 13.54
N MET A 117 -1.63 -5.35 12.82
CA MET A 117 -0.84 -6.48 13.34
C MET A 117 0.48 -6.04 13.98
N VAL A 118 0.85 -4.76 13.86
CA VAL A 118 2.09 -4.21 14.37
C VAL A 118 1.85 -3.03 15.29
N LYS A 119 2.85 -2.69 16.09
CA LYS A 119 2.74 -1.61 17.07
C LYS A 119 2.77 -0.24 16.42
N LEU A 120 3.60 -0.05 15.40
CA LEU A 120 3.75 1.21 14.67
C LEU A 120 3.53 0.98 13.17
N GLY A 121 2.61 1.75 12.59
CA GLY A 121 2.34 1.71 11.15
C GLY A 121 3.27 2.62 10.34
N LYS A 122 3.11 2.61 9.00
CA LYS A 122 3.84 3.49 8.08
C LYS A 122 3.73 4.96 8.52
N PRO A 123 4.81 5.72 8.55
CA PRO A 123 6.11 5.51 7.87
C PRO A 123 7.15 4.69 8.64
N ARG A 124 6.80 4.07 9.76
CA ARG A 124 7.73 3.19 10.51
C ARG A 124 7.88 1.85 9.79
N PRO A 125 9.06 1.20 9.90
CA PRO A 125 9.37 -0.01 9.15
C PRO A 125 8.64 -1.26 9.62
N ASP A 126 8.01 -1.23 10.79
CA ASP A 126 7.51 -2.39 11.55
C ASP A 126 6.65 -3.32 10.69
N VAL A 127 5.74 -2.78 9.86
CA VAL A 127 4.84 -3.57 9.04
C VAL A 127 5.58 -4.34 7.94
N TYR A 128 6.67 -3.79 7.40
CA TYR A 128 7.48 -4.47 6.40
C TYR A 128 8.39 -5.52 7.01
N LEU A 129 8.99 -5.22 8.17
CA LEU A 129 9.77 -6.20 8.94
C LEU A 129 8.90 -7.40 9.30
N TYR A 130 7.69 -7.16 9.78
CA TYR A 130 6.72 -8.21 10.08
C TYR A 130 6.30 -9.01 8.83
N ALA A 131 6.09 -8.33 7.71
CA ALA A 131 5.77 -9.00 6.45
C ALA A 131 6.91 -9.93 6.00
N CYS A 132 8.16 -9.46 6.06
CA CYS A 132 9.34 -10.27 5.74
C CYS A 132 9.45 -11.49 6.65
N GLU A 133 9.21 -11.32 7.95
CA GLU A 133 9.17 -12.43 8.91
C GLU A 133 8.11 -13.46 8.53
N LYS A 134 6.89 -13.02 8.20
CA LYS A 134 5.77 -13.91 7.86
C LYS A 134 6.03 -14.74 6.60
N ILE A 135 6.65 -14.16 5.59
CA ILE A 135 7.00 -14.88 4.36
C ILE A 135 8.34 -15.63 4.48
N GLY A 136 9.01 -15.58 5.63
CA GLY A 136 10.27 -16.27 5.89
C GLY A 136 11.44 -15.76 5.06
N ARG A 137 11.51 -14.43 4.83
CA ARG A 137 12.54 -13.77 4.02
C ARG A 137 13.19 -12.62 4.76
N LYS A 138 14.44 -12.33 4.40
CA LYS A 138 15.12 -11.13 4.87
C LYS A 138 14.66 -9.91 4.06
N PRO A 139 14.63 -8.70 4.64
CA PRO A 139 14.23 -7.48 3.93
C PRO A 139 15.00 -7.25 2.62
N GLU A 140 16.30 -7.49 2.62
CA GLU A 140 17.14 -7.35 1.42
C GLU A 140 16.84 -8.36 0.30
N GLU A 141 16.04 -9.37 0.58
CA GLU A 141 15.54 -10.34 -0.41
C GLU A 141 14.15 -9.95 -0.94
N CYS A 142 13.55 -8.87 -0.42
CA CYS A 142 12.19 -8.45 -0.70
C CYS A 142 12.15 -7.15 -1.49
N MET A 143 11.21 -7.06 -2.41
CA MET A 143 10.87 -5.81 -3.08
C MET A 143 9.51 -5.32 -2.59
N ALA A 144 9.49 -4.13 -2.03
CA ALA A 144 8.26 -3.41 -1.71
C ALA A 144 7.83 -2.57 -2.93
N VAL A 145 6.57 -2.71 -3.31
CA VAL A 145 5.96 -1.88 -4.35
C VAL A 145 4.96 -0.94 -3.70
N GLU A 146 5.20 0.36 -3.81
CA GLU A 146 4.46 1.38 -3.07
C GLU A 146 3.93 2.51 -3.94
N ASP A 147 2.87 3.17 -3.48
CA ASP A 147 2.25 4.30 -4.16
C ASP A 147 2.40 5.63 -3.40
N SER A 148 2.90 5.57 -2.17
CA SER A 148 2.93 6.70 -1.24
C SER A 148 4.31 6.95 -0.64
N PRO A 149 4.68 8.23 -0.38
CA PRO A 149 5.94 8.56 0.31
C PRO A 149 6.11 7.87 1.66
N ASN A 150 5.04 7.76 2.45
CA ASN A 150 5.08 7.08 3.75
C ASN A 150 5.36 5.58 3.61
N GLY A 151 4.83 4.95 2.57
CA GLY A 151 5.09 3.55 2.29
C GLY A 151 6.51 3.31 1.80
N VAL A 152 7.00 4.15 0.87
CA VAL A 152 8.40 4.14 0.40
C VAL A 152 9.36 4.27 1.57
N ASN A 153 9.13 5.26 2.45
CA ASN A 153 9.98 5.48 3.62
C ASN A 153 9.97 4.26 4.56
N ALA A 154 8.81 3.66 4.83
CA ALA A 154 8.70 2.49 5.69
C ALA A 154 9.45 1.28 5.12
N ALA A 155 9.32 1.02 3.84
CA ALA A 155 9.99 -0.09 3.15
C ALA A 155 11.52 0.13 3.08
N TYR A 156 11.95 1.35 2.78
CA TYR A 156 13.35 1.74 2.77
C TYR A 156 14.00 1.56 4.15
N GLN A 157 13.34 2.04 5.23
CA GLN A 157 13.82 1.87 6.60
C GLN A 157 13.85 0.40 7.04
N ALA A 158 12.99 -0.45 6.49
CA ALA A 158 13.02 -1.89 6.72
C ALA A 158 14.20 -2.58 6.03
N GLY A 159 14.86 -1.94 5.07
CA GLY A 159 15.95 -2.51 4.27
C GLY A 159 15.47 -3.31 3.07
N CYS A 160 14.23 -3.11 2.64
CA CYS A 160 13.71 -3.70 1.40
C CYS A 160 14.21 -2.95 0.16
N HIS A 161 14.26 -3.63 -0.98
CA HIS A 161 14.27 -2.94 -2.26
C HIS A 161 12.93 -2.25 -2.48
N VAL A 162 12.94 -1.04 -3.03
CA VAL A 162 11.72 -0.24 -3.15
C VAL A 162 11.47 0.19 -4.59
N THR A 163 10.30 -0.16 -5.10
CA THR A 163 9.78 0.38 -6.37
C THR A 163 8.55 1.21 -6.08
N MET A 164 8.56 2.49 -6.48
CA MET A 164 7.37 3.34 -6.39
C MET A 164 6.58 3.32 -7.71
N VAL A 165 5.28 3.11 -7.59
CA VAL A 165 4.27 3.30 -8.65
C VAL A 165 3.37 4.46 -8.24
N PRO A 166 3.68 5.72 -8.60
CA PRO A 166 2.97 6.87 -8.11
C PRO A 166 1.46 6.85 -8.41
N ASP A 167 0.64 7.27 -7.45
CA ASP A 167 -0.80 7.41 -7.61
C ASP A 167 -1.26 8.85 -7.35
N LEU A 168 -1.63 9.15 -6.09
CA LEU A 168 -2.12 10.48 -5.70
C LEU A 168 -1.00 11.48 -5.43
N THR A 169 0.19 10.99 -5.11
CA THR A 169 1.37 11.79 -4.78
C THR A 169 2.50 11.40 -5.73
N PRO A 170 3.04 12.33 -6.50
CA PRO A 170 4.21 12.06 -7.33
C PRO A 170 5.44 11.77 -6.46
N ALA A 171 6.43 11.09 -7.05
CA ALA A 171 7.73 10.92 -6.42
C ALA A 171 8.47 12.27 -6.43
N ASP A 172 8.68 12.84 -5.26
CA ASP A 172 9.57 14.00 -5.06
C ASP A 172 11.04 13.54 -4.95
N GLU A 173 11.94 14.49 -4.78
CA GLU A 173 13.39 14.20 -4.71
C GLU A 173 13.77 13.36 -3.48
N GLU A 174 13.03 13.47 -2.37
CA GLU A 174 13.28 12.67 -1.18
C GLU A 174 12.85 11.21 -1.41
N VAL A 175 11.69 11.01 -2.02
CA VAL A 175 11.22 9.67 -2.41
C VAL A 175 12.16 9.02 -3.42
N LYS A 176 12.64 9.75 -4.41
CA LYS A 176 13.59 9.24 -5.41
C LYS A 176 14.93 8.79 -4.83
N LYS A 177 15.36 9.36 -3.69
CA LYS A 177 16.57 8.90 -2.98
C LYS A 177 16.38 7.57 -2.26
N MET A 178 15.13 7.23 -1.89
CA MET A 178 14.79 6.02 -1.15
C MET A 178 14.28 4.88 -2.04
N ALA A 179 13.76 5.20 -3.22
CA ALA A 179 13.25 4.20 -4.16
C ALA A 179 14.35 3.78 -5.14
N ASP A 180 14.57 2.48 -5.30
CA ASP A 180 15.47 1.95 -6.33
C ASP A 180 14.92 2.25 -7.73
N HIS A 181 13.58 2.22 -7.87
CA HIS A 181 12.88 2.47 -9.12
C HIS A 181 11.62 3.30 -8.91
N VAL A 182 11.31 4.15 -9.88
CA VAL A 182 10.01 4.84 -10.00
C VAL A 182 9.45 4.51 -11.38
N VAL A 183 8.34 3.78 -11.41
CA VAL A 183 7.73 3.31 -12.67
C VAL A 183 6.31 3.85 -12.84
N PRO A 184 5.85 4.09 -14.07
CA PRO A 184 4.56 4.70 -14.32
C PRO A 184 3.37 3.78 -14.01
N ASP A 185 3.57 2.47 -14.12
CA ASP A 185 2.56 1.46 -13.84
C ASP A 185 3.21 0.13 -13.40
N LEU A 186 2.38 -0.85 -13.04
CA LEU A 186 2.85 -2.14 -12.52
C LEU A 186 3.57 -3.02 -13.57
N ARG A 187 3.42 -2.77 -14.86
CA ARG A 187 4.19 -3.51 -15.90
C ARG A 187 5.67 -3.19 -15.82
N GLY A 188 6.00 -1.92 -15.52
CA GLY A 188 7.39 -1.51 -15.36
C GLY A 188 8.13 -2.29 -14.28
N LEU A 189 7.43 -2.83 -13.28
CA LEU A 189 8.00 -3.70 -12.25
C LEU A 189 8.65 -4.95 -12.86
N LEU A 190 8.03 -5.55 -13.87
CA LEU A 190 8.47 -6.83 -14.46
C LEU A 190 9.81 -6.73 -15.19
N GLU A 191 10.25 -5.52 -15.54
CA GLU A 191 11.53 -5.25 -16.18
C GLU A 191 12.72 -5.39 -15.21
N TYR A 192 12.48 -5.16 -13.92
CA TYR A 192 13.49 -5.22 -12.86
C TYR A 192 13.54 -6.57 -12.12
N LEU A 193 12.53 -7.41 -12.33
CA LEU A 193 12.45 -8.75 -11.76
C LEU A 193 12.97 -9.79 -12.74
N LYS A 194 14.11 -10.40 -12.41
CA LYS A 194 14.79 -11.43 -13.22
C LYS A 194 14.40 -12.84 -12.80
#